data_46997edb89205073ba627013637bdfc2
#
_entry.id   46997edb89205073ba627013637bdfc2
#
_cell.length_a   1.000
_cell.length_b   1.000
_cell.length_c   1.000
_cell.angle_alpha   90.00
_cell.angle_beta   90.00
_cell.angle_gamma   90.00
#
_symmetry.space_group_name_H-M   'P 1'
#
loop_
_entity.id
_entity.type
_entity.pdbx_description
1 polymer ?
#
loop_
_entity_poly.entity_id
_entity_poly.type
_entity_poly.pdbx_seq_one_letter_code
_entity_poly.pdbx_strand_id
1 'polypeptide(L)'
;ELDTFLDNIDISVPSRSKGRKTEHTEMYTIISFLKEFHNKEEFSFPFTLTHRDKPDFLITSQTKKIGIEFTESIPKQLAKATYLLEKHFEGYAKLEPEFFGWDAPERTDNEILEILKKSQERLIGQGFVGKSIEIKWILGIKGCINKKTKKLNNSEFEIFENNYLLIYDNQ
;
A
#
# COMPACT_ATOMS: atom_id res chain seq x y z
N GLU A 1 -5.90 -14.38 23.53
CA GLU A 1 -6.05 -12.99 24.06
C GLU A 1 -5.57 -11.95 23.00
N LEU A 2 -4.40 -12.15 22.35
CA LEU A 2 -3.91 -11.19 21.35
C LEU A 2 -4.81 -11.15 20.11
N ASP A 3 -5.22 -12.30 19.58
CA ASP A 3 -6.12 -12.37 18.42
C ASP A 3 -7.40 -11.59 18.68
N THR A 4 -8.02 -11.83 19.85
CA THR A 4 -9.24 -11.11 20.26
C THR A 4 -8.98 -9.59 20.36
N PHE A 5 -7.80 -9.17 20.83
CA PHE A 5 -7.43 -7.76 20.89
C PHE A 5 -7.26 -7.17 19.49
N LEU A 6 -6.52 -7.86 18.61
CA LEU A 6 -6.28 -7.41 17.23
C LEU A 6 -7.58 -7.36 16.40
N ASP A 7 -8.53 -8.26 16.66
CA ASP A 7 -9.83 -8.30 15.98
C ASP A 7 -10.74 -7.12 16.33
N ASN A 8 -10.53 -6.51 17.49
CA ASN A 8 -11.30 -5.35 17.94
C ASN A 8 -10.70 -4.00 17.48
N ILE A 9 -9.54 -4.00 16.82
CA ILE A 9 -8.95 -2.76 16.29
C ILE A 9 -9.64 -2.40 14.98
N ASP A 10 -10.11 -1.15 14.87
CA ASP A 10 -10.63 -0.62 13.60
C ASP A 10 -9.46 -0.42 12.62
N ILE A 11 -9.44 -1.24 11.60
CA ILE A 11 -8.48 -1.21 10.49
C ILE A 11 -9.11 -0.75 9.17
N SER A 12 -10.25 -0.07 9.24
CA SER A 12 -10.93 0.43 8.05
C SER A 12 -10.05 1.42 7.27
N VAL A 13 -9.98 1.22 5.96
CA VAL A 13 -9.26 2.13 5.06
C VAL A 13 -10.29 2.92 4.25
N PRO A 14 -10.50 4.19 4.55
CA PRO A 14 -11.44 5.02 3.80
C PRO A 14 -11.07 5.09 2.31
N SER A 15 -12.07 5.37 1.47
CA SER A 15 -11.80 5.70 0.07
C SER A 15 -10.94 6.97 -0.04
N ARG A 16 -10.20 7.12 -1.12
CA ARG A 16 -9.23 8.23 -1.29
C ARG A 16 -9.89 9.60 -1.23
N SER A 17 -11.10 9.72 -1.75
CA SER A 17 -11.90 10.95 -1.71
C SER A 17 -12.50 11.27 -0.34
N LYS A 18 -12.55 10.31 0.58
CA LYS A 18 -13.14 10.44 1.92
C LYS A 18 -12.10 10.59 3.03
N GLY A 19 -10.97 11.22 2.72
CA GLY A 19 -9.97 11.58 3.73
C GLY A 19 -9.02 10.44 4.12
N ARG A 20 -8.80 9.47 3.23
CA ARG A 20 -7.76 8.44 3.40
C ARG A 20 -6.40 9.09 3.61
N LYS A 21 -5.71 8.68 4.67
CA LYS A 21 -4.35 9.06 5.00
C LYS A 21 -3.44 7.83 4.96
N THR A 22 -2.14 8.07 4.97
CA THR A 22 -1.13 7.00 5.01
C THR A 22 -1.29 6.14 6.26
N GLU A 23 -1.59 6.75 7.42
CA GLU A 23 -1.78 6.05 8.69
C GLU A 23 -2.89 4.99 8.64
N HIS A 24 -3.94 5.17 7.82
CA HIS A 24 -4.99 4.16 7.68
C HIS A 24 -4.46 2.88 7.02
N THR A 25 -3.65 3.01 5.96
CA THR A 25 -3.05 1.86 5.26
C THR A 25 -1.92 1.23 6.06
N GLU A 26 -1.15 2.02 6.78
CA GLU A 26 -0.12 1.54 7.71
C GLU A 26 -0.76 0.70 8.82
N MET A 27 -1.81 1.21 9.47
CA MET A 27 -2.51 0.50 10.54
C MET A 27 -3.14 -0.79 10.03
N TYR A 28 -3.84 -0.75 8.88
CA TYR A 28 -4.38 -1.95 8.25
C TYR A 28 -3.29 -3.00 8.02
N THR A 29 -2.16 -2.59 7.46
CA THR A 29 -1.10 -3.51 7.06
C THR A 29 -0.36 -4.08 8.26
N ILE A 30 -0.05 -3.27 9.28
CA ILE A 30 0.64 -3.76 10.47
C ILE A 30 -0.23 -4.70 11.30
N ILE A 31 -1.51 -4.42 11.46
CA ILE A 31 -2.42 -5.30 12.20
C ILE A 31 -2.63 -6.61 11.44
N SER A 32 -2.80 -6.57 10.11
CA SER A 32 -2.88 -7.78 9.29
C SER A 32 -1.60 -8.62 9.38
N PHE A 33 -0.44 -7.98 9.36
CA PHE A 33 0.84 -8.64 9.55
C PHE A 33 0.93 -9.31 10.93
N LEU A 34 0.56 -8.62 11.99
CA LEU A 34 0.60 -9.18 13.35
C LEU A 34 -0.35 -10.37 13.52
N LYS A 35 -1.54 -10.34 12.91
CA LYS A 35 -2.50 -11.48 12.93
C LYS A 35 -1.89 -12.74 12.34
N GLU A 36 -1.11 -12.61 11.28
CA GLU A 36 -0.50 -13.75 10.59
C GLU A 36 0.80 -14.23 11.23
N PHE A 37 1.57 -13.33 11.84
CA PHE A 37 2.95 -13.59 12.23
C PHE A 37 3.19 -13.68 13.73
N HIS A 38 2.26 -13.28 14.59
CA HIS A 38 2.48 -13.26 16.04
C HIS A 38 2.77 -14.62 16.68
N ASN A 39 2.32 -15.72 16.04
CA ASN A 39 2.56 -17.09 16.50
C ASN A 39 3.91 -17.68 16.04
N LYS A 40 4.71 -16.91 15.26
CA LYS A 40 6.03 -17.38 14.83
C LYS A 40 7.07 -17.12 15.90
N GLU A 41 8.08 -17.98 15.96
CA GLU A 41 9.18 -17.90 16.95
C GLU A 41 9.93 -16.57 16.98
N GLU A 42 9.78 -15.77 15.91
CA GLU A 42 10.39 -14.44 15.79
C GLU A 42 9.77 -13.42 16.74
N PHE A 43 8.53 -13.65 17.20
CA PHE A 43 7.77 -12.76 18.07
C PHE A 43 7.62 -13.36 19.47
N SER A 44 8.41 -12.88 20.42
CA SER A 44 8.28 -13.26 21.83
C SER A 44 7.40 -12.27 22.58
N PHE A 45 6.41 -12.80 23.29
CA PHE A 45 5.54 -12.01 24.19
C PHE A 45 6.16 -11.84 25.58
N PRO A 46 5.86 -10.70 26.23
CA PRO A 46 5.16 -9.52 25.71
C PRO A 46 6.04 -8.68 24.79
N PHE A 47 5.41 -7.95 23.84
CA PHE A 47 6.10 -6.97 23.03
C PHE A 47 5.33 -5.64 22.98
N THR A 48 6.04 -4.57 22.64
CA THR A 48 5.48 -3.24 22.39
C THR A 48 5.60 -2.92 20.91
N LEU A 49 4.52 -2.44 20.30
CA LEU A 49 4.51 -1.85 18.96
C LEU A 49 4.54 -0.33 19.09
N THR A 50 5.53 0.30 18.45
CA THR A 50 5.68 1.75 18.42
C THR A 50 5.59 2.25 16.99
N HIS A 51 4.68 3.17 16.68
CA HIS A 51 4.65 3.89 15.41
C HIS A 51 5.68 5.02 15.44
N ARG A 52 6.47 5.16 14.38
CA ARG A 52 7.57 6.14 14.30
C ARG A 52 7.84 6.50 12.83
N ASP A 53 8.88 7.29 12.55
CA ASP A 53 9.20 7.75 11.19
C ASP A 53 10.18 6.83 10.43
N LYS A 54 11.22 6.33 11.11
CA LYS A 54 12.30 5.56 10.44
C LYS A 54 12.86 4.47 11.37
N PRO A 55 12.43 3.23 11.21
CA PRO A 55 11.36 2.70 10.36
C PRO A 55 9.97 3.11 10.82
N ASP A 56 8.95 2.91 9.98
CA ASP A 56 7.56 3.30 10.26
C ASP A 56 7.01 2.66 11.55
N PHE A 57 7.43 1.41 11.86
CA PHE A 57 7.10 0.75 13.13
C PHE A 57 8.32 0.07 13.74
N LEU A 58 8.31 -0.01 15.07
CA LEU A 58 9.26 -0.77 15.85
C LEU A 58 8.52 -1.72 16.79
N ILE A 59 8.81 -3.02 16.67
CA ILE A 59 8.41 -4.03 17.65
C ILE A 59 9.57 -4.25 18.61
N THR A 60 9.32 -4.08 19.90
CA THR A 60 10.30 -4.30 20.96
C THR A 60 9.79 -5.37 21.91
N SER A 61 10.52 -6.47 22.04
CA SER A 61 10.33 -7.50 23.06
C SER A 61 11.49 -7.50 24.04
N GLN A 62 11.49 -8.41 25.01
CA GLN A 62 12.59 -8.56 25.97
C GLN A 62 13.93 -8.90 25.30
N THR A 63 13.90 -9.61 24.18
CA THR A 63 15.09 -10.18 23.55
C THR A 63 15.41 -9.59 22.19
N LYS A 64 14.43 -8.96 21.51
CA LYS A 64 14.58 -8.54 20.11
C LYS A 64 13.96 -7.19 19.85
N LYS A 65 14.54 -6.48 18.88
CA LYS A 65 13.96 -5.33 18.23
C LYS A 65 13.80 -5.63 16.74
N ILE A 66 12.62 -5.34 16.19
CA ILE A 66 12.28 -5.60 14.80
C ILE A 66 11.79 -4.29 14.17
N GLY A 67 12.52 -3.82 13.17
CA GLY A 67 12.13 -2.66 12.37
C GLY A 67 11.16 -3.07 11.26
N ILE A 68 10.09 -2.31 11.08
CA ILE A 68 9.11 -2.55 10.02
C ILE A 68 8.92 -1.27 9.23
N GLU A 69 9.23 -1.33 7.95
CA GLU A 69 9.01 -0.26 6.99
C GLU A 69 7.80 -0.60 6.12
N PHE A 70 6.98 0.39 5.81
CA PHE A 70 5.76 0.24 5.03
C PHE A 70 5.87 0.93 3.67
N THR A 71 5.19 0.40 2.67
CA THR A 71 4.95 1.10 1.40
C THR A 71 3.69 0.59 0.72
N GLU A 72 3.02 1.47 -0.01
CA GLU A 72 1.89 1.09 -0.88
C GLU A 72 2.42 0.85 -2.31
N SER A 73 2.02 -0.28 -2.90
CA SER A 73 2.32 -0.62 -4.30
C SER A 73 1.18 -0.14 -5.19
N ILE A 74 1.20 1.15 -5.53
CA ILE A 74 0.25 1.74 -6.47
C ILE A 74 0.94 2.76 -7.38
N PRO A 75 0.71 2.73 -8.71
CA PRO A 75 1.15 3.79 -9.59
C PRO A 75 0.57 5.14 -9.19
N LYS A 76 1.40 6.19 -9.17
CA LYS A 76 0.99 7.55 -8.80
C LYS A 76 -0.22 8.04 -9.59
N GLN A 77 -0.25 7.77 -10.90
CA GLN A 77 -1.35 8.15 -11.78
C GLN A 77 -2.63 7.36 -11.49
N LEU A 78 -2.49 6.07 -11.14
CA LEU A 78 -3.64 5.25 -10.75
C LEU A 78 -4.26 5.75 -9.43
N ALA A 79 -3.43 6.06 -8.43
CA ALA A 79 -3.90 6.62 -7.16
C ALA A 79 -4.67 7.94 -7.36
N LYS A 80 -4.17 8.80 -8.25
CA LYS A 80 -4.80 10.07 -8.63
C LYS A 80 -6.10 9.85 -9.38
N ALA A 81 -6.12 8.93 -10.34
CA ALA A 81 -7.33 8.60 -11.10
C ALA A 81 -8.41 7.99 -10.20
N THR A 82 -8.05 7.11 -9.26
CA THR A 82 -8.99 6.57 -8.26
C THR A 82 -9.61 7.68 -7.41
N TYR A 83 -8.80 8.62 -6.93
CA TYR A 83 -9.31 9.76 -6.17
C TYR A 83 -10.32 10.59 -6.99
N LEU A 84 -9.99 10.91 -8.25
CA LEU A 84 -10.88 11.70 -9.13
C LEU A 84 -12.15 10.92 -9.50
N LEU A 85 -12.04 9.62 -9.73
CA LEU A 85 -13.17 8.72 -9.96
C LEU A 85 -14.16 8.79 -8.79
N GLU A 86 -13.67 8.52 -7.58
CA GLU A 86 -14.49 8.53 -6.36
C GLU A 86 -15.15 9.88 -6.10
N LYS A 87 -14.42 10.97 -6.43
CA LYS A 87 -14.89 12.35 -6.18
C LYS A 87 -15.96 12.83 -7.16
N HIS A 88 -15.88 12.42 -8.43
CA HIS A 88 -16.67 13.02 -9.51
C HIS A 88 -17.66 12.05 -10.17
N PHE A 89 -17.54 10.75 -9.96
CA PHE A 89 -18.33 9.75 -10.69
C PHE A 89 -19.11 8.78 -9.79
N GLU A 90 -19.14 9.00 -8.47
CA GLU A 90 -19.85 8.16 -7.49
C GLU A 90 -19.59 6.65 -7.67
N GLY A 91 -18.42 6.28 -8.17
CA GLY A 91 -18.03 4.88 -8.41
C GLY A 91 -18.52 4.24 -9.70
N TYR A 92 -19.20 4.97 -10.57
CA TYR A 92 -19.80 4.43 -11.81
C TYR A 92 -18.89 4.46 -13.05
N ALA A 93 -17.72 5.11 -13.00
CA ALA A 93 -16.80 5.06 -14.12
C ALA A 93 -15.83 3.88 -13.97
N LYS A 94 -15.52 3.24 -15.10
CA LYS A 94 -14.55 2.15 -15.14
C LYS A 94 -13.13 2.72 -15.14
N LEU A 95 -12.35 2.29 -14.17
CA LEU A 95 -10.92 2.58 -14.14
C LEU A 95 -10.20 1.51 -14.97
N GLU A 96 -9.59 1.90 -16.08
CA GLU A 96 -8.74 1.01 -16.87
C GLU A 96 -7.28 1.18 -16.42
N PRO A 97 -6.71 0.21 -15.66
CA PRO A 97 -5.37 0.35 -15.06
C PRO A 97 -4.25 0.54 -16.10
N GLU A 98 -4.50 0.13 -17.35
CA GLU A 98 -3.54 0.28 -18.45
C GLU A 98 -3.20 1.75 -18.75
N PHE A 99 -4.18 2.66 -18.60
CA PHE A 99 -3.92 4.08 -18.80
C PHE A 99 -3.13 4.73 -17.67
N PHE A 100 -3.05 4.07 -16.52
CA PHE A 100 -2.53 4.65 -15.27
C PHE A 100 -1.42 3.79 -14.65
N GLY A 101 -0.81 2.87 -15.43
CA GLY A 101 0.24 1.98 -14.97
C GLY A 101 1.53 2.69 -14.54
N TRP A 102 2.55 1.91 -14.18
CA TRP A 102 3.83 2.41 -13.69
C TRP A 102 4.59 3.27 -14.71
N ASP A 103 4.38 3.01 -16.01
CA ASP A 103 5.01 3.72 -17.14
C ASP A 103 4.07 4.77 -17.73
N ALA A 104 2.90 4.99 -17.13
CA ALA A 104 1.95 5.95 -17.65
C ALA A 104 2.52 7.37 -17.57
N PRO A 105 2.36 8.18 -18.63
CA PRO A 105 2.80 9.57 -18.62
C PRO A 105 2.07 10.35 -17.53
N GLU A 106 2.74 11.36 -16.99
CA GLU A 106 2.09 12.27 -16.04
C GLU A 106 0.98 13.05 -16.75
N ARG A 107 -0.21 13.06 -16.13
CA ARG A 107 -1.41 13.73 -16.64
C ARG A 107 -1.93 14.70 -15.62
N THR A 108 -2.52 15.76 -16.11
CA THR A 108 -3.31 16.73 -15.32
C THR A 108 -4.63 16.11 -14.86
N ASP A 109 -5.30 16.73 -13.89
CA ASP A 109 -6.62 16.29 -13.44
C ASP A 109 -7.65 16.30 -14.56
N ASN A 110 -7.62 17.33 -15.41
CA ASN A 110 -8.54 17.44 -16.54
C ASN A 110 -8.35 16.32 -17.57
N GLU A 111 -7.13 15.97 -17.90
CA GLU A 111 -6.84 14.85 -18.82
C GLU A 111 -7.32 13.51 -18.25
N ILE A 112 -7.14 13.30 -16.94
CA ILE A 112 -7.65 12.10 -16.26
C ILE A 112 -9.18 12.08 -16.29
N LEU A 113 -9.84 13.21 -15.97
CA LEU A 113 -11.29 13.30 -15.99
C LEU A 113 -11.87 13.04 -17.38
N GLU A 114 -11.22 13.50 -18.45
CA GLU A 114 -11.63 13.20 -19.83
C GLU A 114 -11.50 11.70 -20.17
N ILE A 115 -10.43 11.04 -19.69
CA ILE A 115 -10.28 9.58 -19.84
C ILE A 115 -11.40 8.85 -19.11
N LEU A 116 -11.70 9.26 -17.86
CA LEU A 116 -12.75 8.63 -17.04
C LEU A 116 -14.14 8.83 -17.67
N LYS A 117 -14.46 10.02 -18.20
CA LYS A 117 -15.70 10.28 -18.93
C LYS A 117 -15.85 9.35 -20.14
N LYS A 118 -14.82 9.25 -20.96
CA LYS A 118 -14.83 8.37 -22.14
C LYS A 118 -14.96 6.88 -21.76
N SER A 119 -14.43 6.47 -20.59
CA SER A 119 -14.56 5.09 -20.12
C SER A 119 -15.99 4.74 -19.66
N GLN A 120 -16.79 5.71 -19.22
CA GLN A 120 -18.21 5.50 -18.91
C GLN A 120 -19.05 5.12 -20.15
N GLU A 121 -18.68 5.62 -21.30
CA GLU A 121 -19.38 5.36 -22.56
C GLU A 121 -19.05 3.96 -23.13
N ARG A 122 -18.00 3.32 -22.60
CA ARG A 122 -17.56 1.97 -23.03
C ARG A 122 -18.08 0.91 -22.08
N LEU A 123 -19.06 0.15 -22.49
CA LEU A 123 -19.65 -0.95 -21.71
C LEU A 123 -18.66 -2.12 -21.52
N ILE A 124 -17.65 -2.25 -22.39
CA ILE A 124 -16.69 -3.35 -22.38
C ILE A 124 -15.28 -2.77 -22.49
N GLY A 125 -14.44 -2.98 -21.48
CA GLY A 125 -13.01 -2.66 -21.55
C GLY A 125 -12.24 -3.73 -22.33
N GLN A 126 -11.06 -3.38 -22.79
CA GLN A 126 -10.13 -4.38 -23.32
C GLN A 126 -9.73 -5.30 -22.18
N GLY A 127 -9.93 -6.60 -22.35
CA GLY A 127 -9.49 -7.62 -21.39
C GLY A 127 -7.96 -7.66 -21.30
N PHE A 128 -7.45 -8.17 -20.20
CA PHE A 128 -6.02 -8.43 -20.07
C PHE A 128 -5.60 -9.57 -21.02
N VAL A 129 -4.48 -9.39 -21.70
CA VAL A 129 -3.93 -10.39 -22.63
C VAL A 129 -2.62 -10.96 -22.06
N GLY A 130 -2.57 -12.28 -21.91
CA GLY A 130 -1.37 -13.00 -21.48
C GLY A 130 -0.98 -12.71 -20.03
N LYS A 131 0.33 -12.57 -19.76
CA LYS A 131 0.93 -12.37 -18.43
C LYS A 131 1.14 -10.89 -18.06
N SER A 132 0.40 -9.98 -18.68
CA SER A 132 0.62 -8.54 -18.51
C SER A 132 0.34 -8.06 -17.08
N ILE A 133 -0.61 -8.67 -16.37
CA ILE A 133 -0.96 -8.35 -14.99
C ILE A 133 0.20 -8.71 -14.07
N GLU A 134 0.69 -9.95 -14.17
CA GLU A 134 1.80 -10.45 -13.34
C GLU A 134 3.07 -9.64 -13.57
N ILE A 135 3.37 -9.27 -14.81
CA ILE A 135 4.54 -8.44 -15.15
C ILE A 135 4.41 -7.06 -14.51
N LYS A 136 3.25 -6.41 -14.62
CA LYS A 136 3.00 -5.10 -14.00
C LYS A 136 3.10 -5.18 -12.47
N TRP A 137 2.55 -6.23 -11.88
CA TRP A 137 2.64 -6.48 -10.45
C TRP A 137 4.11 -6.64 -10.00
N ILE A 138 4.89 -7.48 -10.68
CA ILE A 138 6.33 -7.67 -10.39
C ILE A 138 7.09 -6.34 -10.49
N LEU A 139 6.82 -5.53 -11.51
CA LEU A 139 7.45 -4.20 -11.67
C LEU A 139 7.11 -3.27 -10.51
N GLY A 140 5.86 -3.28 -10.05
CA GLY A 140 5.42 -2.52 -8.90
C GLY A 140 6.15 -2.91 -7.60
N ILE A 141 6.15 -4.20 -7.29
CA ILE A 141 6.84 -4.75 -6.11
C ILE A 141 8.34 -4.44 -6.16
N LYS A 142 8.99 -4.69 -7.31
CA LYS A 142 10.42 -4.37 -7.51
C LYS A 142 10.69 -2.87 -7.34
N GLY A 143 9.80 -2.01 -7.84
CA GLY A 143 9.87 -0.57 -7.66
C GLY A 143 9.83 -0.16 -6.18
N CYS A 144 8.91 -0.75 -5.41
CA CYS A 144 8.80 -0.54 -3.97
C CYS A 144 10.07 -0.97 -3.22
N ILE A 145 10.57 -2.16 -3.48
CA ILE A 145 11.81 -2.69 -2.90
C ILE A 145 12.98 -1.75 -3.20
N ASN A 146 13.20 -1.41 -4.47
CA ASN A 146 14.30 -0.54 -4.87
C ASN A 146 14.25 0.85 -4.22
N LYS A 147 13.04 1.43 -4.11
CA LYS A 147 12.84 2.73 -3.46
C LYS A 147 13.20 2.68 -1.97
N LYS A 148 12.76 1.62 -1.27
CA LYS A 148 13.01 1.47 0.17
C LYS A 148 14.46 1.09 0.45
N THR A 149 15.07 0.21 -0.36
CA THR A 149 16.51 -0.13 -0.24
C THR A 149 17.41 1.11 -0.37
N LYS A 150 17.06 2.04 -1.26
CA LYS A 150 17.81 3.31 -1.34
C LYS A 150 17.70 4.15 -0.08
N LYS A 151 16.56 4.12 0.61
CA LYS A 151 16.37 4.81 1.89
C LYS A 151 17.17 4.19 3.03
N LEU A 152 17.32 2.85 3.05
CA LEU A 152 18.13 2.15 4.06
C LEU A 152 19.60 2.59 4.06
N ASN A 153 20.11 3.04 2.92
CA ASN A 153 21.47 3.55 2.79
C ASN A 153 21.64 5.00 3.32
N ASN A 154 20.55 5.61 3.80
CA ASN A 154 20.61 6.93 4.42
C ASN A 154 20.99 6.79 5.90
N SER A 155 21.96 7.56 6.37
CA SER A 155 22.46 7.54 7.76
C SER A 155 21.41 7.84 8.83
N GLU A 156 20.26 8.37 8.44
CA GLU A 156 19.14 8.65 9.35
C GLU A 156 18.22 7.45 9.62
N PHE A 157 18.42 6.34 8.87
CA PHE A 157 17.57 5.16 9.01
C PHE A 157 18.16 4.21 10.04
N GLU A 158 17.39 3.92 11.10
CA GLU A 158 17.81 2.98 12.12
C GLU A 158 17.60 1.54 11.64
N ILE A 159 18.67 0.76 11.57
CA ILE A 159 18.66 -0.64 11.14
C ILE A 159 18.76 -1.53 12.38
N PHE A 160 17.92 -2.53 12.45
CA PHE A 160 17.88 -3.55 13.49
C PHE A 160 18.40 -4.91 12.96
N GLU A 161 18.56 -5.89 13.82
CA GLU A 161 18.94 -7.24 13.42
C GLU A 161 17.95 -7.84 12.42
N ASN A 162 16.65 -7.62 12.66
CA ASN A 162 15.57 -8.01 11.76
C ASN A 162 14.82 -6.78 11.28
N ASN A 163 14.70 -6.64 9.96
CA ASN A 163 13.93 -5.57 9.33
C ASN A 163 12.99 -6.17 8.27
N TYR A 164 11.73 -5.77 8.32
CA TYR A 164 10.71 -6.18 7.36
C TYR A 164 10.25 -5.00 6.50
N LEU A 165 9.99 -5.28 5.24
CA LEU A 165 9.28 -4.37 4.36
C LEU A 165 7.88 -4.93 4.10
N LEU A 166 6.86 -4.23 4.60
CA LEU A 166 5.47 -4.53 4.31
C LEU A 166 5.02 -3.75 3.08
N ILE A 167 4.53 -4.47 2.09
CA ILE A 167 4.02 -3.87 0.85
C ILE A 167 2.51 -4.06 0.81
N TYR A 168 1.77 -2.95 0.91
CA TYR A 168 0.32 -2.97 0.73
C TYR A 168 0.02 -2.91 -0.77
N ASP A 169 -0.47 -4.02 -1.31
CA ASP A 169 -0.87 -4.10 -2.72
C ASP A 169 -2.32 -3.64 -2.86
N ASN A 170 -2.52 -2.59 -3.61
CA ASN A 170 -3.81 -1.95 -3.86
C ASN A 170 -4.00 -1.69 -5.37
N GLN A 171 -3.72 -2.72 -6.17
CA GLN A 171 -3.87 -2.70 -7.63
C GLN A 171 -5.12 -3.42 -8.12
#